data_3b283f1c1da340c1067eea2193b52587
#
_entry.id   3b283f1c1da340c1067eea2193b52587
#
_cell.length_a   1.000
_cell.length_b   1.000
_cell.length_c   1.000
_cell.angle_alpha   90.00
_cell.angle_beta   90.00
_cell.angle_gamma   90.00
#
_symmetry.space_group_name_H-M   'P 1'
#
loop_
_entity.id
_entity.type
_entity.pdbx_description
1 polymer ?
#
loop_
_entity_poly.entity_id
_entity_poly.type
_entity_poly.pdbx_seq_one_letter_code
_entity_poly.pdbx_strand_id
1 'polypeptide(L)'
;MPGNIKNVTAAIDYIESHLHEKLDLETIAEAVHYSKYHLHRMFTGTVGLTIKTYAQRRRLTEAAKLLVFSDKPILEIALIAGYESQQSFTDSFKAMYKKAPNQYREEEEFYPLQLRYVLNENPTNLEGESCWQQKITYATDADIPEWMKLVHLVIDGFPHLDEKQYLEQLQEYIRGRRALILKDADTAVGIMAFNEVTGSIDFLGVHPQYRKKGIAKAFCEKALHELVYSEAITVTTFREGDKADTGHRKTIKSLGFAEAELLVEFGYPTQKFILRKEETEGMGHE
;
A
#
# COMPACT_ATOMS: atom_id res chain seq x y z
N MET A 1 -3.06 13.55 17.01
CA MET A 1 -2.99 15.02 17.06
C MET A 1 -3.54 15.60 15.77
N PRO A 2 -4.75 16.20 15.76
CA PRO A 2 -5.44 16.64 14.53
C PRO A 2 -4.65 17.64 13.69
N GLY A 3 -3.84 18.51 14.31
CA GLY A 3 -3.03 19.50 13.59
C GLY A 3 -1.98 18.92 12.66
N ASN A 4 -1.42 17.75 12.96
CA ASN A 4 -0.42 17.11 12.11
C ASN A 4 -1.01 16.58 10.80
N ILE A 5 -2.27 16.14 10.81
CA ILE A 5 -2.92 15.56 9.62
C ILE A 5 -3.18 16.63 8.58
N LYS A 6 -3.76 17.78 8.97
CA LYS A 6 -4.00 18.91 8.07
C LYS A 6 -2.72 19.40 7.40
N ASN A 7 -1.63 19.43 8.15
CA ASN A 7 -0.33 19.88 7.62
C ASN A 7 0.28 18.85 6.64
N VAL A 8 0.12 17.55 6.92
CA VAL A 8 0.54 16.49 5.99
C VAL A 8 -0.33 16.50 4.74
N THR A 9 -1.64 16.72 4.88
CA THR A 9 -2.56 16.91 3.73
C THR A 9 -2.12 18.09 2.87
N ALA A 10 -1.82 19.25 3.47
CA ALA A 10 -1.32 20.41 2.73
C ALA A 10 -0.01 20.12 2.00
N ALA A 11 0.90 19.36 2.60
CA ALA A 11 2.14 18.94 1.94
C ALA A 11 1.86 17.97 0.77
N ILE A 12 0.91 17.04 0.92
CA ILE A 12 0.47 16.16 -0.17
C ILE A 12 -0.10 17.01 -1.31
N ASP A 13 -0.99 17.95 -1.01
CA ASP A 13 -1.62 18.82 -2.00
C ASP A 13 -0.59 19.64 -2.78
N TYR A 14 0.40 20.20 -2.07
CA TYR A 14 1.50 20.91 -2.70
C TYR A 14 2.31 19.99 -3.63
N ILE A 15 2.68 18.78 -3.18
CA ILE A 15 3.41 17.81 -4.00
C ILE A 15 2.61 17.46 -5.26
N GLU A 16 1.32 17.16 -5.12
CA GLU A 16 0.46 16.77 -6.24
C GLU A 16 0.30 17.88 -7.30
N SER A 17 0.27 19.15 -6.87
CA SER A 17 0.18 20.28 -7.81
C SER A 17 1.51 20.63 -8.49
N HIS A 18 2.64 20.11 -7.99
CA HIS A 18 3.98 20.43 -8.50
C HIS A 18 4.78 19.17 -8.90
N LEU A 19 4.12 18.07 -9.25
CA LEU A 19 4.79 16.80 -9.61
C LEU A 19 5.77 16.94 -10.78
N HIS A 20 5.54 17.90 -11.69
CA HIS A 20 6.38 18.18 -12.86
C HIS A 20 7.59 19.07 -12.55
N GLU A 21 7.67 19.64 -11.36
CA GLU A 21 8.75 20.54 -10.94
C GLU A 21 9.82 19.81 -10.11
N LYS A 22 10.98 20.43 -9.94
CA LYS A 22 11.99 19.91 -9.01
C LYS A 22 11.51 20.13 -7.58
N LEU A 23 10.97 19.07 -6.97
CA LEU A 23 10.54 19.09 -5.58
C LEU A 23 11.68 18.67 -4.66
N ASP A 24 12.11 19.57 -3.79
CA ASP A 24 12.94 19.22 -2.65
C ASP A 24 12.21 19.46 -1.31
N LEU A 25 12.76 18.92 -0.25
CA LEU A 25 12.13 18.98 1.07
C LEU A 25 12.04 20.42 1.60
N GLU A 26 12.99 21.28 1.23
CA GLU A 26 13.07 22.67 1.70
C GLU A 26 11.94 23.50 1.10
N THR A 27 11.78 23.43 -0.24
CA THR A 27 10.70 24.10 -0.98
C THR A 27 9.32 23.70 -0.45
N ILE A 28 9.09 22.40 -0.22
CA ILE A 28 7.80 21.92 0.30
C ILE A 28 7.58 22.41 1.73
N ALA A 29 8.63 22.40 2.57
CA ALA A 29 8.53 22.83 3.95
C ALA A 29 8.21 24.32 4.06
N GLU A 30 8.84 25.17 3.22
CA GLU A 30 8.56 26.61 3.13
C GLU A 30 7.11 26.86 2.69
N ALA A 31 6.63 26.14 1.67
CA ALA A 31 5.27 26.29 1.16
C ALA A 31 4.19 25.97 2.21
N VAL A 32 4.48 25.05 3.12
CA VAL A 32 3.54 24.69 4.21
C VAL A 32 3.89 25.35 5.56
N HIS A 33 4.86 26.28 5.56
CA HIS A 33 5.31 27.05 6.74
C HIS A 33 5.84 26.20 7.91
N TYR A 34 6.63 25.15 7.59
CA TYR A 34 7.29 24.30 8.57
C TYR A 34 8.79 24.19 8.35
N SER A 35 9.54 23.84 9.40
CA SER A 35 10.93 23.45 9.21
C SER A 35 11.01 22.09 8.51
N LYS A 36 12.01 21.90 7.64
CA LYS A 36 12.22 20.65 6.90
C LYS A 36 12.29 19.38 7.77
N TYR A 37 12.91 19.50 8.96
CA TYR A 37 13.03 18.37 9.89
C TYR A 37 11.68 18.01 10.53
N HIS A 38 10.88 19.01 10.85
CA HIS A 38 9.56 18.79 11.43
C HIS A 38 8.61 18.19 10.40
N LEU A 39 8.57 18.76 9.20
CA LEU A 39 7.76 18.23 8.10
C LEU A 39 8.15 16.80 7.75
N HIS A 40 9.45 16.50 7.60
CA HIS A 40 9.92 15.15 7.29
C HIS A 40 9.45 14.13 8.33
N ARG A 41 9.61 14.44 9.61
CA ARG A 41 9.20 13.53 10.71
C ARG A 41 7.68 13.35 10.73
N MET A 42 6.93 14.43 10.59
CA MET A 42 5.47 14.43 10.60
C MET A 42 4.91 13.65 9.40
N PHE A 43 5.41 13.93 8.20
CA PHE A 43 5.01 13.24 6.96
C PHE A 43 5.33 11.74 7.03
N THR A 44 6.58 11.39 7.34
CA THR A 44 7.00 9.98 7.42
C THR A 44 6.25 9.23 8.53
N GLY A 45 5.98 9.87 9.65
CA GLY A 45 5.20 9.29 10.74
C GLY A 45 3.73 9.03 10.39
N THR A 46 3.15 9.88 9.52
CA THR A 46 1.74 9.76 9.11
C THR A 46 1.56 8.90 7.86
N VAL A 47 2.42 9.09 6.86
CA VAL A 47 2.29 8.45 5.53
C VAL A 47 3.04 7.12 5.46
N GLY A 48 4.07 6.94 6.29
CA GLY A 48 4.96 5.77 6.26
C GLY A 48 6.05 5.83 5.19
N LEU A 49 6.04 6.83 4.31
CA LEU A 49 7.03 7.08 3.25
C LEU A 49 7.75 8.41 3.50
N THR A 50 8.97 8.53 2.97
CA THR A 50 9.58 9.85 2.88
C THR A 50 8.90 10.69 1.79
N ILE A 51 8.94 12.01 1.92
CA ILE A 51 8.42 12.93 0.89
C ILE A 51 9.03 12.62 -0.48
N LYS A 52 10.36 12.39 -0.53
CA LYS A 52 11.07 12.05 -1.76
C LYS A 52 10.54 10.77 -2.39
N THR A 53 10.35 9.72 -1.60
CA THR A 53 9.82 8.42 -2.08
C THR A 53 8.39 8.58 -2.58
N TYR A 54 7.53 9.28 -1.83
CA TYR A 54 6.16 9.56 -2.24
C TYR A 54 6.10 10.31 -3.57
N ALA A 55 6.80 11.45 -3.70
CA ALA A 55 6.83 12.25 -4.92
C ALA A 55 7.38 11.45 -6.13
N GLN A 56 8.44 10.66 -5.94
CA GLN A 56 9.00 9.82 -7.00
C GLN A 56 7.99 8.78 -7.51
N ARG A 57 7.31 8.09 -6.60
CA ARG A 57 6.31 7.08 -6.95
C ARG A 57 5.10 7.71 -7.67
N ARG A 58 4.65 8.88 -7.22
CA ARG A 58 3.58 9.66 -7.89
C ARG A 58 3.98 10.07 -9.30
N ARG A 59 5.18 10.60 -9.49
CA ARG A 59 5.72 10.95 -10.81
C ARG A 59 5.77 9.77 -11.76
N LEU A 60 6.26 8.63 -11.29
CA LEU A 60 6.31 7.42 -12.09
C LEU A 60 4.91 6.89 -12.42
N THR A 61 3.93 7.04 -11.52
CA THR A 61 2.53 6.72 -11.79
C THR A 61 1.95 7.61 -12.90
N GLU A 62 2.16 8.92 -12.84
CA GLU A 62 1.69 9.84 -13.88
C GLU A 62 2.42 9.59 -15.22
N ALA A 63 3.72 9.29 -15.18
CA ALA A 63 4.47 8.89 -16.38
C ALA A 63 3.93 7.57 -16.99
N ALA A 64 3.61 6.58 -16.16
CA ALA A 64 3.01 5.32 -16.61
C ALA A 64 1.65 5.56 -17.29
N LYS A 65 0.85 6.48 -16.75
CA LYS A 65 -0.41 6.90 -17.36
C LYS A 65 -0.20 7.55 -18.73
N LEU A 66 0.81 8.43 -18.87
CA LEU A 66 1.15 9.03 -20.14
C LEU A 66 1.69 8.02 -21.16
N LEU A 67 2.43 6.99 -20.72
CA LEU A 67 2.91 5.93 -21.60
C LEU A 67 1.76 5.16 -22.25
N VAL A 68 0.68 4.87 -21.53
CA VAL A 68 -0.45 4.09 -22.02
C VAL A 68 -1.46 4.96 -22.76
N PHE A 69 -1.74 6.17 -22.29
CA PHE A 69 -2.83 6.99 -22.80
C PHE A 69 -2.39 8.16 -23.69
N SER A 70 -1.11 8.22 -24.11
CA SER A 70 -0.64 9.24 -25.05
C SER A 70 0.47 8.74 -25.96
N ASP A 71 0.60 9.36 -27.14
CA ASP A 71 1.65 9.10 -28.12
C ASP A 71 2.95 9.90 -27.87
N LYS A 72 3.07 10.53 -26.71
CA LYS A 72 4.25 11.36 -26.37
C LYS A 72 5.54 10.57 -26.45
N PRO A 73 6.62 11.11 -27.04
CA PRO A 73 7.94 10.50 -26.98
C PRO A 73 8.37 10.22 -25.52
N ILE A 74 9.09 9.11 -25.30
CA ILE A 74 9.53 8.74 -23.96
C ILE A 74 10.42 9.81 -23.33
N LEU A 75 11.23 10.50 -24.13
CA LEU A 75 12.03 11.63 -23.65
C LEU A 75 11.12 12.77 -23.12
N GLU A 76 10.04 13.10 -23.82
CA GLU A 76 9.09 14.12 -23.34
C GLU A 76 8.43 13.71 -22.04
N ILE A 77 7.99 12.44 -21.93
CA ILE A 77 7.42 11.90 -20.69
C ILE A 77 8.45 11.94 -19.54
N ALA A 78 9.71 11.61 -19.83
CA ALA A 78 10.78 11.69 -18.83
C ALA A 78 10.95 13.12 -18.28
N LEU A 79 10.95 14.12 -19.17
CA LEU A 79 11.04 15.52 -18.78
C LEU A 79 9.82 15.99 -17.97
N ILE A 80 8.60 15.61 -18.39
CA ILE A 80 7.35 15.89 -17.65
C ILE A 80 7.40 15.25 -16.25
N ALA A 81 7.95 14.04 -16.14
CA ALA A 81 8.13 13.36 -14.86
C ALA A 81 9.29 13.92 -14.00
N GLY A 82 9.94 15.02 -14.44
CA GLY A 82 10.99 15.71 -13.69
C GLY A 82 12.36 15.02 -13.74
N TYR A 83 12.62 14.18 -14.75
CA TYR A 83 13.92 13.57 -14.98
C TYR A 83 14.74 14.40 -15.97
N GLU A 84 16.05 14.49 -15.76
CA GLU A 84 16.98 15.26 -16.60
C GLU A 84 17.32 14.52 -17.91
N SER A 85 17.08 13.21 -17.98
CA SER A 85 17.35 12.40 -19.17
C SER A 85 16.41 11.20 -19.28
N GLN A 86 16.21 10.73 -20.51
CA GLN A 86 15.46 9.51 -20.79
C GLN A 86 16.12 8.28 -20.11
N GLN A 87 17.45 8.26 -20.01
CA GLN A 87 18.16 7.13 -19.39
C GLN A 87 17.84 7.05 -17.89
N SER A 88 17.94 8.15 -17.13
CA SER A 88 17.66 8.16 -15.69
C SER A 88 16.17 7.86 -15.39
N PHE A 89 15.27 8.28 -16.27
CA PHE A 89 13.86 7.89 -16.22
C PHE A 89 13.68 6.39 -16.44
N THR A 90 14.27 5.85 -17.52
CA THR A 90 14.17 4.43 -17.89
C THR A 90 14.66 3.54 -16.75
N ASP A 91 15.81 3.86 -16.14
CA ASP A 91 16.39 3.09 -15.04
C ASP A 91 15.48 3.13 -13.80
N SER A 92 14.96 4.31 -13.45
CA SER A 92 14.02 4.48 -12.33
C SER A 92 12.70 3.74 -12.58
N PHE A 93 12.15 3.87 -13.79
CA PHE A 93 10.92 3.20 -14.20
C PHE A 93 11.05 1.68 -14.14
N LYS A 94 12.12 1.14 -14.76
CA LYS A 94 12.41 -0.30 -14.76
C LYS A 94 12.67 -0.85 -13.35
N ALA A 95 13.30 -0.07 -12.48
CA ALA A 95 13.53 -0.49 -11.09
C ALA A 95 12.22 -0.68 -10.32
N MET A 96 11.19 0.12 -10.62
CA MET A 96 9.88 0.09 -9.94
C MET A 96 8.86 -0.83 -10.63
N TYR A 97 8.69 -0.70 -11.95
CA TYR A 97 7.69 -1.44 -12.73
C TYR A 97 8.17 -2.80 -13.25
N LYS A 98 9.47 -3.10 -13.13
CA LYS A 98 10.15 -4.31 -13.69
C LYS A 98 10.09 -4.42 -15.21
N LYS A 99 9.59 -3.41 -15.89
CA LYS A 99 9.43 -3.31 -17.34
C LYS A 99 10.07 -2.01 -17.84
N ALA A 100 10.65 -2.03 -19.04
CA ALA A 100 11.10 -0.80 -19.67
C ALA A 100 9.90 0.06 -20.11
N PRO A 101 10.03 1.41 -20.19
CA PRO A 101 8.91 2.27 -20.61
C PRO A 101 8.28 1.90 -21.95
N ASN A 102 9.09 1.49 -22.95
CA ASN A 102 8.58 1.01 -24.24
C ASN A 102 7.73 -0.26 -24.07
N GLN A 103 8.23 -1.24 -23.34
CA GLN A 103 7.52 -2.47 -23.07
C GLN A 103 6.19 -2.21 -22.35
N TYR A 104 6.20 -1.32 -21.35
CA TYR A 104 5.00 -0.95 -20.60
C TYR A 104 3.94 -0.28 -21.50
N ARG A 105 4.39 0.57 -22.46
CA ARG A 105 3.53 1.16 -23.48
C ARG A 105 2.89 0.13 -24.41
N GLU A 106 3.69 -0.83 -24.89
CA GLU A 106 3.26 -1.88 -25.83
C GLU A 106 2.21 -2.84 -25.21
N GLU A 107 2.23 -3.01 -23.90
CA GLU A 107 1.26 -3.84 -23.17
C GLU A 107 -0.10 -3.15 -23.01
N GLU A 108 -0.19 -1.82 -23.16
CA GLU A 108 -1.40 -1.00 -23.05
C GLU A 108 -2.17 -1.19 -21.71
N GLU A 109 -1.51 -1.72 -20.67
CA GLU A 109 -2.09 -1.97 -19.37
C GLU A 109 -1.58 -0.97 -18.33
N PHE A 110 -2.46 -0.08 -17.86
CA PHE A 110 -2.10 0.87 -16.82
C PHE A 110 -2.37 0.31 -15.43
N TYR A 111 -1.37 0.37 -14.56
CA TYR A 111 -1.52 0.21 -13.12
C TYR A 111 -0.64 1.22 -12.36
N PRO A 112 -1.13 1.80 -11.26
CA PRO A 112 -0.38 2.82 -10.51
C PRO A 112 0.63 2.19 -9.55
N LEU A 113 1.81 2.80 -9.39
CA LEU A 113 2.70 2.51 -8.26
C LEU A 113 2.18 3.11 -6.96
N GLN A 114 1.58 4.27 -7.05
CA GLN A 114 1.12 5.04 -5.90
C GLN A 114 0.04 6.01 -6.34
N LEU A 115 -1.15 5.89 -5.78
CA LEU A 115 -2.19 6.91 -5.89
C LEU A 115 -1.99 8.01 -4.84
N ARG A 116 -2.62 9.16 -5.07
CA ARG A 116 -2.63 10.24 -4.08
C ARG A 116 -3.22 9.74 -2.77
N TYR A 117 -2.54 10.00 -1.67
CA TYR A 117 -3.08 9.68 -0.36
C TYR A 117 -4.17 10.67 0.06
N VAL A 118 -5.28 10.13 0.51
CA VAL A 118 -6.38 10.86 1.16
C VAL A 118 -6.36 10.47 2.62
N LEU A 119 -6.16 11.45 3.50
CA LEU A 119 -6.08 11.23 4.94
C LEU A 119 -7.41 11.52 5.62
N ASN A 120 -7.72 10.77 6.66
CA ASN A 120 -8.87 11.06 7.52
C ASN A 120 -8.54 12.25 8.41
N GLU A 121 -9.21 13.38 8.20
CA GLU A 121 -8.97 14.62 8.96
C GLU A 121 -9.48 14.56 10.41
N ASN A 122 -10.45 13.70 10.68
CA ASN A 122 -11.08 13.54 11.98
C ASN A 122 -10.98 12.08 12.46
N PRO A 123 -9.76 11.53 12.63
CA PRO A 123 -9.65 10.19 13.18
C PRO A 123 -10.22 10.18 14.60
N THR A 124 -11.02 9.18 14.91
CA THR A 124 -11.37 8.94 16.31
C THR A 124 -10.11 8.56 17.07
N ASN A 125 -9.98 9.00 18.32
CA ASN A 125 -8.85 8.59 19.15
C ASN A 125 -8.94 7.08 19.41
N LEU A 126 -8.35 6.32 18.50
CA LEU A 126 -8.19 4.87 18.64
C LEU A 126 -6.97 4.59 19.53
N GLU A 127 -6.90 5.25 20.69
CA GLU A 127 -5.89 4.99 21.71
C GLU A 127 -6.35 3.81 22.57
N GLY A 128 -5.64 2.71 22.42
CA GLY A 128 -5.86 1.48 23.17
C GLY A 128 -5.67 0.25 22.28
N GLU A 129 -4.43 -0.19 22.15
CA GLU A 129 -4.02 -1.30 21.28
C GLU A 129 -4.68 -2.65 21.63
N SER A 130 -5.31 -2.81 22.80
CA SER A 130 -5.78 -4.09 23.31
C SER A 130 -7.12 -4.61 22.72
N CYS A 131 -7.69 -3.95 21.70
CA CYS A 131 -9.04 -4.31 21.24
C CYS A 131 -9.26 -4.31 19.71
N TRP A 132 -8.21 -4.33 18.88
CA TRP A 132 -8.40 -4.36 17.43
C TRP A 132 -9.14 -5.61 16.96
N GLN A 133 -8.78 -6.78 17.49
CA GLN A 133 -9.39 -8.07 17.10
C GLN A 133 -10.91 -8.07 17.31
N GLN A 134 -11.41 -7.48 18.41
CA GLN A 134 -12.83 -7.41 18.71
C GLN A 134 -13.58 -6.45 17.79
N LYS A 135 -12.89 -5.45 17.21
CA LYS A 135 -13.46 -4.47 16.27
C LYS A 135 -13.40 -4.93 14.82
N ILE A 136 -12.58 -5.94 14.51
CA ILE A 136 -12.52 -6.55 13.18
C ILE A 136 -13.79 -7.38 12.99
N THR A 137 -14.58 -7.02 11.97
CA THR A 137 -15.84 -7.69 11.62
C THR A 137 -15.78 -8.27 10.22
N TYR A 138 -16.72 -9.16 9.90
CA TYR A 138 -16.93 -9.56 8.51
C TYR A 138 -17.47 -8.39 7.71
N ALA A 139 -16.92 -8.19 6.52
CA ALA A 139 -17.42 -7.20 5.57
C ALA A 139 -18.78 -7.63 5.00
N THR A 140 -19.59 -6.65 4.66
CA THR A 140 -20.89 -6.80 4.00
C THR A 140 -20.91 -6.04 2.68
N ASP A 141 -21.92 -6.22 1.85
CA ASP A 141 -22.06 -5.48 0.59
C ASP A 141 -22.10 -3.95 0.81
N ALA A 142 -22.60 -3.51 1.97
CA ALA A 142 -22.59 -2.09 2.34
C ALA A 142 -21.19 -1.52 2.54
N ASP A 143 -20.21 -2.35 2.81
CA ASP A 143 -18.82 -1.95 3.05
C ASP A 143 -18.00 -1.85 1.76
N ILE A 144 -18.51 -2.34 0.61
CA ILE A 144 -17.79 -2.36 -0.67
C ILE A 144 -17.25 -0.98 -1.06
N PRO A 145 -18.00 0.14 -0.97
CA PRO A 145 -17.46 1.44 -1.34
C PRO A 145 -16.23 1.85 -0.51
N GLU A 146 -16.25 1.65 0.79
CA GLU A 146 -15.13 1.99 1.68
C GLU A 146 -13.97 0.99 1.54
N TRP A 147 -14.27 -0.28 1.29
CA TRP A 147 -13.27 -1.29 0.94
C TRP A 147 -12.49 -0.87 -0.30
N MET A 148 -13.19 -0.51 -1.39
CA MET A 148 -12.56 -0.10 -2.66
C MET A 148 -11.75 1.19 -2.51
N LYS A 149 -12.23 2.15 -1.72
CA LYS A 149 -11.42 3.35 -1.40
C LYS A 149 -10.09 2.97 -0.74
N LEU A 150 -10.12 2.02 0.20
CA LEU A 150 -8.90 1.57 0.86
C LEU A 150 -8.01 0.77 -0.09
N VAL A 151 -8.56 -0.09 -0.94
CA VAL A 151 -7.80 -0.80 -1.98
C VAL A 151 -7.03 0.19 -2.85
N HIS A 152 -7.72 1.20 -3.40
CA HIS A 152 -7.07 2.24 -4.21
C HIS A 152 -5.99 3.00 -3.45
N LEU A 153 -6.19 3.24 -2.16
CA LEU A 153 -5.23 3.97 -1.32
C LEU A 153 -3.95 3.17 -1.03
N VAL A 154 -4.07 1.83 -0.89
CA VAL A 154 -2.97 0.96 -0.48
C VAL A 154 -2.34 0.17 -1.63
N ILE A 155 -2.92 0.25 -2.83
CA ILE A 155 -2.36 -0.40 -4.00
C ILE A 155 -0.94 0.11 -4.27
N ASP A 156 -0.01 -0.79 -4.46
CA ASP A 156 1.42 -0.50 -4.46
C ASP A 156 2.14 -1.22 -5.61
N GLY A 157 1.78 -0.83 -6.84
CA GLY A 157 2.44 -1.35 -8.05
C GLY A 157 2.07 -2.78 -8.43
N PHE A 158 0.94 -3.28 -7.96
CA PHE A 158 0.48 -4.61 -8.35
C PHE A 158 -0.14 -4.57 -9.75
N PRO A 159 0.39 -5.31 -10.74
CA PRO A 159 -0.18 -5.38 -12.08
C PRO A 159 -1.55 -6.09 -12.05
N HIS A 160 -2.43 -5.70 -12.98
CA HIS A 160 -3.70 -6.38 -13.26
C HIS A 160 -4.80 -6.28 -12.19
N LEU A 161 -4.93 -5.14 -11.49
CA LEU A 161 -6.18 -4.88 -10.78
C LEU A 161 -7.25 -4.46 -11.81
N ASP A 162 -7.89 -5.43 -12.46
CA ASP A 162 -9.18 -5.21 -13.12
C ASP A 162 -10.22 -4.97 -12.01
N GLU A 163 -10.69 -3.72 -11.91
CA GLU A 163 -11.60 -3.31 -10.85
C GLU A 163 -12.92 -4.10 -10.89
N LYS A 164 -13.42 -4.42 -12.09
CA LYS A 164 -14.64 -5.21 -12.24
C LYS A 164 -14.45 -6.63 -11.75
N GLN A 165 -13.37 -7.27 -12.18
CA GLN A 165 -13.04 -8.63 -11.76
C GLN A 165 -12.77 -8.69 -10.24
N TYR A 166 -12.08 -7.67 -9.70
CA TYR A 166 -11.84 -7.57 -8.25
C TYR A 166 -13.14 -7.42 -7.47
N LEU A 167 -14.09 -6.60 -7.95
CA LEU A 167 -15.41 -6.45 -7.31
C LEU A 167 -16.22 -7.75 -7.30
N GLU A 168 -16.21 -8.50 -8.40
CA GLU A 168 -16.86 -9.82 -8.47
C GLU A 168 -16.22 -10.77 -7.45
N GLN A 169 -14.91 -10.82 -7.39
CA GLN A 169 -14.17 -11.62 -6.41
C GLN A 169 -14.43 -11.18 -4.97
N LEU A 170 -14.46 -9.86 -4.71
CA LEU A 170 -14.79 -9.33 -3.38
C LEU A 170 -16.17 -9.75 -2.91
N GLN A 171 -17.17 -9.73 -3.79
CA GLN A 171 -18.52 -10.20 -3.47
C GLN A 171 -18.53 -11.71 -3.11
N GLU A 172 -17.66 -12.51 -3.75
CA GLU A 172 -17.50 -13.92 -3.39
C GLU A 172 -16.84 -14.09 -2.01
N TYR A 173 -15.82 -13.28 -1.68
CA TYR A 173 -15.25 -13.27 -0.34
C TYR A 173 -16.27 -12.86 0.72
N ILE A 174 -17.08 -11.84 0.46
CA ILE A 174 -18.14 -11.37 1.38
C ILE A 174 -19.18 -12.48 1.60
N ARG A 175 -19.71 -13.06 0.52
CA ARG A 175 -20.70 -14.17 0.59
C ARG A 175 -20.15 -15.38 1.34
N GLY A 176 -18.88 -15.71 1.12
CA GLY A 176 -18.17 -16.81 1.78
C GLY A 176 -17.69 -16.48 3.20
N ARG A 177 -17.95 -15.27 3.74
CA ARG A 177 -17.42 -14.80 5.04
C ARG A 177 -15.89 -14.88 5.13
N ARG A 178 -15.21 -14.55 4.03
CA ARG A 178 -13.75 -14.56 3.88
C ARG A 178 -13.17 -13.16 3.68
N ALA A 179 -13.99 -12.14 3.91
CA ALA A 179 -13.60 -10.72 3.88
C ALA A 179 -13.78 -10.10 5.27
N LEU A 180 -12.73 -9.54 5.82
CA LEU A 180 -12.72 -8.85 7.11
C LEU A 180 -12.44 -7.37 6.93
N ILE A 181 -13.11 -6.54 7.73
CA ILE A 181 -12.95 -5.09 7.72
C ILE A 181 -12.82 -4.53 9.14
N LEU A 182 -11.98 -3.52 9.28
CA LEU A 182 -11.89 -2.66 10.45
C LEU A 182 -12.19 -1.23 10.02
N LYS A 183 -13.13 -0.58 10.70
CA LYS A 183 -13.52 0.81 10.41
C LYS A 183 -13.21 1.74 11.58
N ASP A 184 -12.88 2.98 11.25
CA ASP A 184 -12.87 4.15 12.13
C ASP A 184 -14.00 5.07 11.69
N ALA A 185 -15.10 5.11 12.45
CA ALA A 185 -16.38 5.62 11.99
C ALA A 185 -16.80 4.94 10.67
N ASP A 186 -16.96 5.71 9.60
CA ASP A 186 -17.33 5.19 8.27
C ASP A 186 -16.11 4.87 7.37
N THR A 187 -14.88 5.15 7.83
CA THR A 187 -13.67 4.95 7.03
C THR A 187 -13.09 3.57 7.25
N ALA A 188 -12.87 2.79 6.19
CA ALA A 188 -12.11 1.54 6.27
C ALA A 188 -10.64 1.85 6.59
N VAL A 189 -10.14 1.33 7.71
CA VAL A 189 -8.74 1.51 8.14
C VAL A 189 -7.91 0.24 8.03
N GLY A 190 -8.58 -0.90 7.89
CA GLY A 190 -7.96 -2.19 7.63
C GLY A 190 -8.92 -3.12 6.89
N ILE A 191 -8.41 -3.90 5.96
CA ILE A 191 -9.16 -4.91 5.20
C ILE A 191 -8.30 -6.16 5.00
N MET A 192 -8.92 -7.34 5.03
CA MET A 192 -8.27 -8.60 4.72
C MET A 192 -9.23 -9.51 3.96
N ALA A 193 -8.75 -10.09 2.85
CA ALA A 193 -9.37 -11.25 2.20
C ALA A 193 -8.48 -12.47 2.39
N PHE A 194 -9.08 -13.62 2.69
CA PHE A 194 -8.34 -14.83 3.02
C PHE A 194 -9.07 -16.08 2.52
N ASN A 195 -8.35 -17.21 2.48
CA ASN A 195 -8.88 -18.52 2.20
C ASN A 195 -8.74 -19.40 3.46
N GLU A 196 -9.86 -19.84 4.01
CA GLU A 196 -9.91 -20.62 5.25
C GLU A 196 -9.32 -22.02 5.13
N VAL A 197 -9.35 -22.59 3.92
CA VAL A 197 -8.86 -23.95 3.65
C VAL A 197 -7.36 -23.99 3.46
N THR A 198 -6.85 -23.10 2.60
CA THR A 198 -5.40 -23.03 2.30
C THR A 198 -4.61 -22.21 3.29
N GLY A 199 -5.27 -21.34 4.07
CA GLY A 199 -4.63 -20.37 4.95
C GLY A 199 -3.97 -19.22 4.19
N SER A 200 -4.25 -19.03 2.88
CA SER A 200 -3.69 -17.89 2.15
C SER A 200 -4.38 -16.59 2.54
N ILE A 201 -3.58 -15.55 2.79
CA ILE A 201 -4.04 -14.17 2.85
C ILE A 201 -3.91 -13.60 1.44
N ASP A 202 -5.07 -13.46 0.76
CA ASP A 202 -5.11 -13.05 -0.63
C ASP A 202 -5.01 -11.52 -0.78
N PHE A 203 -5.43 -10.78 0.25
CA PHE A 203 -5.23 -9.34 0.37
C PHE A 203 -5.18 -8.90 1.83
N LEU A 204 -4.23 -8.03 2.17
CA LEU A 204 -4.15 -7.35 3.47
C LEU A 204 -3.77 -5.88 3.24
N GLY A 205 -4.71 -4.98 3.50
CA GLY A 205 -4.53 -3.55 3.38
C GLY A 205 -4.73 -2.82 4.69
N VAL A 206 -3.79 -1.93 5.04
CA VAL A 206 -3.92 -1.03 6.20
C VAL A 206 -3.73 0.41 5.73
N HIS A 207 -4.71 1.25 6.05
CA HIS A 207 -4.70 2.67 5.70
C HIS A 207 -3.39 3.32 6.18
N PRO A 208 -2.68 4.10 5.33
CA PRO A 208 -1.35 4.63 5.64
C PRO A 208 -1.25 5.33 7.00
N GLN A 209 -2.25 6.14 7.34
CA GLN A 209 -2.34 6.90 8.58
C GLN A 209 -2.46 6.02 9.85
N TYR A 210 -2.87 4.76 9.68
CA TYR A 210 -3.09 3.80 10.77
C TYR A 210 -2.04 2.69 10.81
N ARG A 211 -1.03 2.75 9.93
CA ARG A 211 0.10 1.82 9.97
C ARG A 211 0.87 1.91 11.29
N LYS A 212 1.57 0.83 11.67
CA LYS A 212 2.34 0.72 12.91
C LYS A 212 1.52 0.80 14.22
N LYS A 213 0.20 0.63 14.13
CA LYS A 213 -0.71 0.58 15.28
C LYS A 213 -1.19 -0.84 15.63
N GLY A 214 -0.49 -1.87 15.18
CA GLY A 214 -0.83 -3.27 15.46
C GLY A 214 -1.99 -3.85 14.63
N ILE A 215 -2.62 -3.08 13.72
CA ILE A 215 -3.81 -3.52 12.96
C ILE A 215 -3.50 -4.76 12.11
N ALA A 216 -2.40 -4.77 11.35
CA ALA A 216 -2.03 -5.93 10.54
C ALA A 216 -1.81 -7.18 11.40
N LYS A 217 -1.20 -7.02 12.57
CA LYS A 217 -1.02 -8.10 13.56
C LYS A 217 -2.37 -8.67 14.01
N ALA A 218 -3.31 -7.80 14.39
CA ALA A 218 -4.63 -8.21 14.84
C ALA A 218 -5.42 -9.00 13.76
N PHE A 219 -5.32 -8.61 12.49
CA PHE A 219 -5.90 -9.36 11.38
C PHE A 219 -5.26 -10.74 11.23
N CYS A 220 -3.92 -10.81 11.25
CA CYS A 220 -3.21 -12.09 11.12
C CYS A 220 -3.52 -13.04 12.28
N GLU A 221 -3.52 -12.54 13.52
CA GLU A 221 -3.87 -13.32 14.71
C GLU A 221 -5.31 -13.83 14.63
N LYS A 222 -6.26 -12.96 14.27
CA LYS A 222 -7.66 -13.36 14.09
C LYS A 222 -7.80 -14.45 13.01
N ALA A 223 -7.16 -14.26 11.85
CA ALA A 223 -7.19 -15.27 10.78
C ALA A 223 -6.58 -16.59 11.25
N LEU A 224 -5.39 -16.57 11.84
CA LEU A 224 -4.65 -17.76 12.24
C LEU A 224 -5.38 -18.58 13.31
N HIS A 225 -5.90 -17.93 14.35
CA HIS A 225 -6.46 -18.62 15.51
C HIS A 225 -7.96 -18.92 15.41
N GLU A 226 -8.72 -18.09 14.68
CA GLU A 226 -10.18 -18.17 14.70
C GLU A 226 -10.79 -18.67 13.40
N LEU A 227 -10.15 -18.43 12.23
CA LEU A 227 -10.84 -18.47 10.95
C LEU A 227 -10.27 -19.48 9.95
N VAL A 228 -9.00 -19.87 10.04
CA VAL A 228 -8.40 -20.82 9.11
C VAL A 228 -8.29 -22.22 9.72
N TYR A 229 -8.56 -23.23 8.89
CA TYR A 229 -8.43 -24.66 9.28
C TYR A 229 -6.99 -25.13 9.17
N SER A 230 -6.16 -24.46 8.40
CA SER A 230 -4.74 -24.75 8.23
C SER A 230 -3.94 -24.47 9.51
N GLU A 231 -2.86 -25.24 9.73
CA GLU A 231 -1.88 -25.03 10.79
C GLU A 231 -0.99 -23.81 10.56
N ALA A 232 -1.13 -23.15 9.41
CA ALA A 232 -0.34 -21.98 9.05
C ALA A 232 -1.15 -21.04 8.15
N ILE A 233 -0.80 -19.76 8.20
CA ILE A 233 -1.23 -18.76 7.19
C ILE A 233 -0.06 -18.39 6.30
N THR A 234 -0.36 -18.04 5.06
CA THR A 234 0.62 -17.65 4.06
C THR A 234 0.26 -16.30 3.44
N VAL A 235 1.27 -15.56 3.03
CA VAL A 235 1.10 -14.29 2.30
C VAL A 235 2.24 -14.16 1.30
N THR A 236 1.99 -13.51 0.16
CA THR A 236 3.01 -13.17 -0.81
C THR A 236 3.31 -11.67 -0.79
N THR A 237 4.57 -11.31 -1.01
CA THR A 237 5.00 -9.91 -1.12
C THR A 237 6.28 -9.80 -1.94
N PHE A 238 6.88 -8.63 -1.98
CA PHE A 238 8.10 -8.33 -2.73
C PHE A 238 9.29 -9.23 -2.35
N ARG A 239 10.16 -9.51 -3.31
CA ARG A 239 11.46 -10.15 -3.06
C ARG A 239 12.41 -9.20 -2.33
N GLU A 240 13.46 -9.77 -1.76
CA GLU A 240 14.51 -8.98 -1.11
C GLU A 240 15.20 -8.02 -2.09
N GLY A 241 15.41 -6.78 -1.64
CA GLY A 241 16.04 -5.72 -2.45
C GLY A 241 15.14 -5.10 -3.52
N ASP A 242 13.86 -5.47 -3.58
CA ASP A 242 12.93 -4.87 -4.52
C ASP A 242 12.74 -3.38 -4.24
N LYS A 243 12.97 -2.54 -5.27
CA LYS A 243 12.86 -1.07 -5.14
C LYS A 243 11.41 -0.58 -5.00
N ALA A 244 10.45 -1.39 -5.42
CA ALA A 244 9.04 -1.07 -5.25
C ALA A 244 8.53 -1.38 -3.82
N ASP A 245 9.23 -2.20 -3.05
CA ASP A 245 8.87 -2.49 -1.66
C ASP A 245 8.94 -1.23 -0.79
N THR A 246 7.81 -0.82 -0.24
CA THR A 246 7.68 0.31 0.69
C THR A 246 7.78 -0.10 2.16
N GLY A 247 8.24 -1.32 2.44
CA GLY A 247 8.40 -1.90 3.77
C GLY A 247 7.41 -3.02 4.09
N HIS A 248 6.70 -3.55 3.09
CA HIS A 248 5.79 -4.69 3.25
C HIS A 248 6.53 -5.91 3.75
N ARG A 249 7.67 -6.25 3.13
CA ARG A 249 8.51 -7.37 3.54
C ARG A 249 8.96 -7.24 5.00
N LYS A 250 9.43 -6.04 5.40
CA LYS A 250 9.81 -5.76 6.78
C LYS A 250 8.65 -5.95 7.75
N THR A 251 7.46 -5.47 7.37
CA THR A 251 6.25 -5.63 8.17
C THR A 251 5.88 -7.10 8.34
N ILE A 252 5.84 -7.88 7.27
CA ILE A 252 5.52 -9.32 7.30
C ILE A 252 6.51 -10.07 8.20
N LYS A 253 7.81 -9.80 8.07
CA LYS A 253 8.84 -10.40 8.97
C LYS A 253 8.64 -9.99 10.44
N SER A 254 8.26 -8.75 10.72
CA SER A 254 7.98 -8.29 12.09
C SER A 254 6.72 -8.89 12.70
N LEU A 255 5.84 -9.47 11.88
CA LEU A 255 4.67 -10.24 12.32
C LEU A 255 4.98 -11.72 12.59
N GLY A 256 6.23 -12.14 12.48
CA GLY A 256 6.68 -13.51 12.73
C GLY A 256 6.65 -14.43 11.51
N PHE A 257 6.32 -13.93 10.31
CA PHE A 257 6.35 -14.75 9.11
C PHE A 257 7.78 -15.10 8.71
N ALA A 258 8.04 -16.38 8.42
CA ALA A 258 9.27 -16.87 7.84
C ALA A 258 9.20 -16.85 6.30
N GLU A 259 10.36 -16.63 5.65
CA GLU A 259 10.48 -16.68 4.21
C GLU A 259 10.31 -18.11 3.69
N ALA A 260 9.58 -18.24 2.59
CA ALA A 260 9.36 -19.51 1.89
C ALA A 260 9.76 -19.39 0.41
N GLU A 261 8.99 -20.00 -0.52
CA GLU A 261 9.35 -20.09 -1.93
C GLU A 261 9.37 -18.72 -2.66
N LEU A 262 10.25 -18.60 -3.64
CA LEU A 262 10.20 -17.55 -4.66
C LEU A 262 9.16 -17.89 -5.71
N LEU A 263 8.29 -16.92 -6.01
CA LEU A 263 7.18 -17.07 -6.95
C LEU A 263 7.25 -16.02 -8.07
N VAL A 264 6.40 -16.18 -9.07
CA VAL A 264 6.07 -15.17 -10.07
C VAL A 264 4.54 -15.13 -10.14
N GLU A 265 3.95 -14.00 -9.75
CA GLU A 265 2.51 -13.79 -9.75
C GLU A 265 2.18 -12.60 -10.65
N PHE A 266 1.25 -12.79 -11.57
CA PHE A 266 0.90 -11.76 -12.58
C PHE A 266 2.11 -11.17 -13.33
N GLY A 267 3.10 -12.02 -13.63
CA GLY A 267 4.35 -11.58 -14.26
C GLY A 267 5.31 -10.81 -13.35
N TYR A 268 4.98 -10.61 -12.07
CA TYR A 268 5.82 -9.92 -11.10
C TYR A 268 6.57 -10.91 -10.19
N PRO A 269 7.88 -10.70 -9.91
CA PRO A 269 8.64 -11.55 -8.99
C PRO A 269 8.19 -11.32 -7.53
N THR A 270 7.62 -12.35 -6.91
CA THR A 270 7.17 -12.31 -5.52
C THR A 270 7.88 -13.35 -4.65
N GLN A 271 7.71 -13.25 -3.36
CA GLN A 271 8.14 -14.23 -2.37
C GLN A 271 6.99 -14.55 -1.42
N LYS A 272 6.80 -15.85 -1.18
CA LYS A 272 5.86 -16.36 -0.20
C LYS A 272 6.47 -16.32 1.19
N PHE A 273 5.63 -16.05 2.16
CA PHE A 273 5.93 -16.08 3.60
C PHE A 273 4.91 -16.94 4.31
N ILE A 274 5.33 -17.58 5.40
CA ILE A 274 4.52 -18.51 6.18
C ILE A 274 4.60 -18.19 7.68
N LEU A 275 3.45 -18.19 8.36
CA LEU A 275 3.34 -18.08 9.82
C LEU A 275 2.61 -19.31 10.35
N ARG A 276 3.23 -20.07 11.27
CA ARG A 276 2.69 -21.28 11.90
C ARG A 276 2.04 -20.96 13.25
N LYS A 277 1.02 -21.75 13.63
CA LYS A 277 0.30 -21.59 14.91
C LYS A 277 1.23 -21.71 16.12
N GLU A 278 2.16 -22.65 16.10
CA GLU A 278 3.08 -22.92 17.20
C GLU A 278 4.07 -21.78 17.52
N GLU A 279 4.37 -20.92 16.52
CA GLU A 279 5.30 -19.81 16.68
C GLU A 279 4.67 -18.59 17.35
N THR A 280 3.34 -18.55 17.49
CA THR A 280 2.62 -17.41 18.10
C THR A 280 2.43 -17.55 19.61
N GLU A 281 2.48 -18.75 20.18
CA GLU A 281 2.36 -18.97 21.63
C GLU A 281 3.62 -18.52 22.41
N GLY A 282 4.78 -18.42 21.75
CA GLY A 282 6.04 -17.99 22.36
C GLY A 282 6.22 -16.47 22.52
N MET A 283 5.40 -15.64 21.88
CA MET A 283 5.54 -14.17 21.90
C MET A 283 4.66 -13.46 22.96
N GLY A 284 3.91 -14.22 23.74
CA GLY A 284 2.94 -13.68 24.72
C GLY A 284 3.44 -13.53 26.16
N HIS A 285 4.69 -13.86 26.46
CA HIS A 285 5.22 -13.83 27.84
C HIS A 285 6.66 -13.29 27.91
N GLU A 286 6.89 -12.05 27.49
CA GLU A 286 8.03 -11.25 27.96
C GLU A 286 7.59 -9.81 28.22
#